data_57afafa9b35dbf4c5724ceefcace9f27
#
_entry.id   57afafa9b35dbf4c5724ceefcace9f27
#
_cell.length_a   1.000
_cell.length_b   1.000
_cell.length_c   1.000
_cell.angle_alpha   90.00
_cell.angle_beta   90.00
_cell.angle_gamma   90.00
#
_symmetry.space_group_name_H-M   'P 1'
#
loop_
_entity.id
_entity.type
_entity.pdbx_description
1 polymer ?
#
loop_
_entity_poly.entity_id
_entity_poly.type
_entity_poly.pdbx_seq_one_letter_code
_entity_poly.pdbx_strand_id
1 'polypeptide(L)'
;MADVFSRKKRSWIMSRIRSKNTSIDMRMREMLSEAGARFEMYPDLFGSPDFQVGKKVLVFCDGDFWHGYRYAEKKRPAKKYWREKIEGNMRRDRKVSRKLRRDGWSVLRIWEHDIKKKPETCARKI
;
A
#
# COMPACT_ATOMS: atom_id res chain seq x y z
N MET A 1 15.51 -0.69 -31.48
CA MET A 1 16.53 -0.92 -30.45
C MET A 1 16.12 -2.10 -29.57
N ALA A 2 17.02 -3.03 -29.38
CA ALA A 2 16.72 -4.17 -28.55
C ALA A 2 16.62 -3.75 -27.07
N ASP A 3 15.67 -4.33 -26.36
CA ASP A 3 15.56 -4.10 -24.93
C ASP A 3 16.78 -4.64 -24.20
N VAL A 4 17.35 -3.83 -23.34
CA VAL A 4 18.47 -4.23 -22.49
C VAL A 4 18.04 -5.26 -21.47
N PHE A 5 16.76 -5.24 -21.09
CA PHE A 5 16.21 -6.13 -20.07
C PHE A 5 15.35 -7.22 -20.67
N SER A 6 15.37 -8.41 -20.06
CA SER A 6 14.41 -9.45 -20.38
C SER A 6 12.98 -8.98 -20.03
N ARG A 7 11.98 -9.62 -20.64
CA ARG A 7 10.58 -9.31 -20.38
C ARG A 7 10.27 -9.43 -18.88
N LYS A 8 10.77 -10.46 -18.24
CA LYS A 8 10.56 -10.71 -16.80
C LYS A 8 11.19 -9.59 -15.95
N LYS A 9 12.40 -9.19 -16.27
CA LYS A 9 13.12 -8.13 -15.55
C LYS A 9 12.45 -6.78 -15.75
N ARG A 10 11.99 -6.49 -16.96
CA ARG A 10 11.23 -5.27 -17.23
C ARG A 10 9.95 -5.21 -16.42
N SER A 11 9.21 -6.30 -16.36
CA SER A 11 7.97 -6.39 -15.58
C SER A 11 8.24 -6.13 -14.10
N TRP A 12 9.33 -6.69 -13.57
CA TRP A 12 9.74 -6.47 -12.18
C TRP A 12 10.07 -5.00 -11.91
N ILE A 13 10.85 -4.36 -12.78
CA ILE A 13 11.23 -2.95 -12.66
C ILE A 13 9.98 -2.06 -12.70
N MET A 14 9.09 -2.28 -13.63
CA MET A 14 7.86 -1.51 -13.76
C MET A 14 6.96 -1.68 -12.54
N SER A 15 6.89 -2.89 -11.99
CA SER A 15 6.14 -3.17 -10.78
C SER A 15 6.68 -2.36 -9.60
N ARG A 16 8.00 -2.30 -9.43
CA ARG A 16 8.61 -1.53 -8.36
C ARG A 16 8.41 -0.02 -8.53
N ILE A 17 8.52 0.48 -9.73
CA ILE A 17 8.28 1.90 -10.02
C ILE A 17 6.84 2.28 -9.69
N ARG A 18 5.87 1.44 -10.07
CA ARG A 18 4.45 1.68 -9.83
C ARG A 18 4.07 1.58 -8.34
N SER A 19 4.82 0.83 -7.54
CA SER A 19 4.53 0.67 -6.13
C SER A 19 5.05 1.81 -5.26
N LYS A 20 5.84 2.72 -5.85
CA LYS A 20 6.44 3.86 -5.15
C LYS A 20 6.02 5.17 -5.80
N ASN A 21 5.95 6.22 -4.99
CA ASN A 21 5.62 7.58 -5.45
C ASN A 21 4.30 7.66 -6.21
N THR A 22 3.33 6.83 -5.83
CA THR A 22 1.98 6.90 -6.38
C THR A 22 1.30 8.17 -5.90
N SER A 23 0.18 8.57 -6.55
CA SER A 23 -0.55 9.77 -6.16
C SER A 23 -1.05 9.69 -4.71
N ILE A 24 -1.46 8.51 -4.25
CA ILE A 24 -1.92 8.32 -2.87
C ILE A 24 -0.76 8.41 -1.88
N ASP A 25 0.41 7.89 -2.22
CA ASP A 25 1.61 8.00 -1.39
C ASP A 25 2.05 9.45 -1.23
N MET A 26 2.06 10.21 -2.33
CA MET A 26 2.45 11.62 -2.29
C MET A 26 1.46 12.45 -1.49
N ARG A 27 0.18 12.15 -1.58
CA ARG A 27 -0.85 12.83 -0.80
C ARG A 27 -0.71 12.54 0.69
N MET A 28 -0.43 11.28 1.05
CA MET A 28 -0.17 10.89 2.43
C MET A 28 1.08 11.61 2.96
N ARG A 29 2.12 11.71 2.15
CA ARG A 29 3.35 12.44 2.50
C ARG A 29 3.03 13.90 2.85
N GLU A 30 2.23 14.56 2.04
CA GLU A 30 1.83 15.94 2.29
C GLU A 30 1.08 16.07 3.62
N MET A 31 0.15 15.16 3.89
CA MET A 31 -0.62 15.17 5.12
C MET A 31 0.26 14.98 6.35
N LEU A 32 1.19 14.04 6.30
CA LEU A 32 2.11 13.78 7.39
C LEU A 32 3.02 14.98 7.64
N SER A 33 3.51 15.62 6.57
CA SER A 33 4.34 16.81 6.67
C SER A 33 3.58 17.97 7.30
N GLU A 34 2.34 18.20 6.87
CA GLU A 34 1.49 19.27 7.42
C GLU A 34 1.15 19.02 8.88
N ALA A 35 1.00 17.79 9.28
CA ALA A 35 0.73 17.40 10.67
C ALA A 35 1.97 17.47 11.56
N GLY A 36 3.15 17.75 10.99
CA GLY A 36 4.40 17.80 11.73
C GLY A 36 4.91 16.45 12.19
N ALA A 37 4.46 15.36 11.58
CA ALA A 37 4.86 14.02 11.95
C ALA A 37 6.26 13.71 11.43
N ARG A 38 7.01 12.96 12.22
CA ARG A 38 8.30 12.40 11.76
C ARG A 38 8.00 11.09 11.05
N PHE A 39 8.42 10.99 9.80
CA PHE A 39 8.17 9.80 9.01
C PHE A 39 9.30 9.50 8.04
N GLU A 40 9.38 8.23 7.65
CA GLU A 40 10.28 7.74 6.61
C GLU A 40 9.43 7.05 5.55
N MET A 41 9.69 7.35 4.27
CA MET A 41 9.01 6.70 3.17
C MET A 41 9.72 5.40 2.81
N TYR A 42 8.94 4.37 2.54
CA TYR A 42 9.43 3.07 2.07
C TYR A 42 10.54 2.48 2.93
N PRO A 43 10.30 2.30 4.24
CA PRO A 43 11.32 1.67 5.08
C PRO A 43 11.59 0.25 4.60
N ASP A 44 12.84 -0.18 4.75
CA ASP A 44 13.26 -1.53 4.34
C ASP A 44 12.83 -2.55 5.39
N LEU A 45 11.54 -2.90 5.35
CA LEU A 45 10.91 -3.81 6.31
C LEU A 45 10.07 -4.85 5.59
N PHE A 46 9.80 -5.95 6.28
CA PHE A 46 8.94 -7.01 5.76
C PHE A 46 7.59 -6.45 5.31
N GLY A 47 7.13 -6.89 4.13
CA GLY A 47 5.85 -6.48 3.58
C GLY A 47 5.86 -5.12 2.88
N SER A 48 6.98 -4.44 2.85
CA SER A 48 7.18 -3.17 2.15
C SER A 48 6.16 -2.09 2.53
N PRO A 49 6.13 -1.66 3.81
CA PRO A 49 5.24 -0.55 4.21
C PRO A 49 5.53 0.70 3.40
N ASP A 50 4.52 1.53 3.21
CA ASP A 50 4.68 2.79 2.49
C ASP A 50 5.33 3.86 3.36
N PHE A 51 5.02 3.88 4.66
CA PHE A 51 5.57 4.85 5.60
C PHE A 51 5.86 4.20 6.95
N GLN A 52 6.91 4.68 7.59
CA GLN A 52 7.13 4.47 9.02
C GLN A 52 6.96 5.82 9.70
N VAL A 53 6.01 5.91 10.63
CA VAL A 53 5.75 7.15 11.36
C VAL A 53 6.23 6.96 12.80
N GLY A 54 7.14 7.82 13.22
CA GLY A 54 7.78 7.67 14.53
C GLY A 54 8.56 6.36 14.61
N LYS A 55 8.54 5.73 15.78
CA LYS A 55 9.34 4.53 16.04
C LYS A 55 8.59 3.22 15.87
N LYS A 56 7.26 3.23 15.92
CA LYS A 56 6.47 1.99 16.01
C LYS A 56 5.29 1.87 15.06
N VAL A 57 4.98 2.90 14.29
CA VAL A 57 3.81 2.91 13.42
C VAL A 57 4.22 2.69 11.98
N LEU A 58 3.61 1.69 11.35
CA LEU A 58 3.76 1.42 9.92
C LEU A 58 2.44 1.70 9.22
N VAL A 59 2.50 2.41 8.10
CA VAL A 59 1.32 2.78 7.33
C VAL A 59 1.39 2.18 5.94
N PHE A 60 0.31 1.54 5.54
CA PHE A 60 0.11 1.02 4.18
C PHE A 60 -1.00 1.84 3.52
N CYS A 61 -0.71 2.36 2.34
CA CYS A 61 -1.69 3.05 1.51
C CYS A 61 -2.25 2.06 0.50
N ASP A 62 -3.44 1.53 0.76
CA ASP A 62 -4.02 0.45 -0.03
C ASP A 62 -4.90 0.98 -1.17
N GLY A 63 -4.53 0.66 -2.41
CA GLY A 63 -5.36 0.95 -3.57
C GLY A 63 -6.65 0.13 -3.50
N ASP A 64 -7.80 0.76 -3.74
CA ASP A 64 -9.11 0.14 -3.57
C ASP A 64 -9.28 -1.13 -4.42
N PHE A 65 -8.90 -1.06 -5.67
CA PHE A 65 -9.07 -2.18 -6.61
C PHE A 65 -8.18 -3.37 -6.25
N TRP A 66 -6.88 -3.12 -6.08
CA TRP A 66 -5.90 -4.19 -5.90
C TRP A 66 -5.94 -4.87 -4.55
N HIS A 67 -6.43 -4.15 -3.53
CA HIS A 67 -6.52 -4.69 -2.17
C HIS A 67 -7.92 -5.14 -1.79
N GLY A 68 -8.84 -5.10 -2.74
CA GLY A 68 -10.16 -5.70 -2.59
C GLY A 68 -11.13 -4.95 -1.69
N TYR A 69 -11.10 -3.61 -1.74
CA TYR A 69 -12.07 -2.83 -0.98
C TYR A 69 -13.49 -3.23 -1.38
N ARG A 70 -14.29 -3.65 -0.41
CA ARG A 70 -15.65 -4.16 -0.60
C ARG A 70 -15.76 -5.28 -1.64
N TYR A 71 -14.74 -6.11 -1.73
CA TYR A 71 -14.67 -7.15 -2.75
C TYR A 71 -15.88 -8.08 -2.73
N ALA A 72 -16.34 -8.47 -1.53
CA ALA A 72 -17.49 -9.35 -1.38
C ALA A 72 -18.82 -8.69 -1.78
N GLU A 73 -18.89 -7.36 -1.72
CA GLU A 73 -20.10 -6.58 -2.06
C GLU A 73 -20.14 -6.15 -3.52
N LYS A 74 -18.98 -5.99 -4.15
CA LYS A 74 -18.89 -5.56 -5.54
C LYS A 74 -18.97 -6.75 -6.49
N LYS A 75 -19.41 -6.47 -7.73
CA LYS A 75 -19.36 -7.46 -8.79
C LYS A 75 -17.91 -7.89 -9.00
N ARG A 76 -17.65 -9.19 -8.88
CA ARG A 76 -16.31 -9.72 -9.07
C ARG A 76 -15.89 -9.55 -10.53
N PRO A 77 -14.59 -9.28 -10.79
CA PRO A 77 -14.09 -9.20 -12.16
C PRO A 77 -14.39 -10.49 -12.92
N ALA A 78 -14.80 -10.38 -14.17
CA ALA A 78 -15.14 -11.53 -14.99
C ALA A 78 -13.95 -12.44 -15.25
N LYS A 79 -12.76 -11.84 -15.40
CA LYS A 79 -11.54 -12.60 -15.68
C LYS A 79 -10.98 -13.23 -14.41
N LYS A 80 -10.76 -14.55 -14.46
CA LYS A 80 -10.18 -15.32 -13.37
C LYS A 80 -8.82 -14.76 -12.91
N TYR A 81 -8.00 -14.30 -13.85
CA TYR A 81 -6.69 -13.69 -13.57
C TYR A 81 -6.79 -12.56 -12.54
N TRP A 82 -7.72 -11.63 -12.75
CA TRP A 82 -7.89 -10.49 -11.85
C TRP A 82 -8.43 -10.89 -10.49
N ARG A 83 -9.37 -11.85 -10.47
CA ARG A 83 -9.93 -12.37 -9.22
C ARG A 83 -8.85 -13.01 -8.36
N GLU A 84 -8.04 -13.87 -8.96
CA GLU A 84 -6.96 -14.54 -8.24
C GLU A 84 -5.93 -13.55 -7.71
N LYS A 85 -5.60 -12.54 -8.50
CA LYS A 85 -4.63 -11.52 -8.11
C LYS A 85 -5.13 -10.68 -6.92
N ILE A 86 -6.38 -10.23 -6.97
CA ILE A 86 -6.97 -9.45 -5.88
C ILE A 86 -7.08 -10.29 -4.60
N GLU A 87 -7.59 -11.50 -4.71
CA GLU A 87 -7.72 -12.41 -3.56
C GLU A 87 -6.35 -12.76 -2.96
N GLY A 88 -5.36 -12.97 -3.81
CA GLY A 88 -3.98 -13.19 -3.39
C GLY A 88 -3.41 -12.00 -2.62
N ASN A 89 -3.65 -10.79 -3.11
CA ASN A 89 -3.23 -9.56 -2.42
C ASN A 89 -3.91 -9.44 -1.05
N MET A 90 -5.21 -9.73 -0.98
CA MET A 90 -5.95 -9.68 0.28
C MET A 90 -5.38 -10.64 1.31
N ARG A 91 -5.05 -11.87 0.90
CA ARG A 91 -4.44 -12.87 1.79
C ARG A 91 -3.07 -12.42 2.25
N ARG A 92 -2.25 -11.91 1.34
CA ARG A 92 -0.91 -11.42 1.65
C ARG A 92 -0.98 -10.23 2.62
N ASP A 93 -1.90 -9.30 2.40
CA ASP A 93 -2.08 -8.14 3.28
C ASP A 93 -2.39 -8.57 4.72
N ARG A 94 -3.28 -9.54 4.88
CA ARG A 94 -3.60 -10.05 6.21
C ARG A 94 -2.40 -10.73 6.87
N LYS A 95 -1.66 -11.52 6.10
CA LYS A 95 -0.47 -12.21 6.60
C LYS A 95 0.62 -11.23 7.02
N VAL A 96 0.88 -10.24 6.19
CA VAL A 96 1.88 -9.18 6.46
C VAL A 96 1.50 -8.40 7.72
N SER A 97 0.26 -7.93 7.81
CA SER A 97 -0.20 -7.16 8.96
C SER A 97 -0.10 -7.96 10.25
N ARG A 98 -0.47 -9.23 10.21
CA ARG A 98 -0.40 -10.13 11.36
C ARG A 98 1.04 -10.33 11.84
N LYS A 99 1.96 -10.56 10.90
CA LYS A 99 3.38 -10.74 11.25
C LYS A 99 3.97 -9.47 11.85
N LEU A 100 3.73 -8.32 11.24
CA LEU A 100 4.25 -7.05 11.74
C LEU A 100 3.71 -6.71 13.12
N ARG A 101 2.43 -6.94 13.36
CA ARG A 101 1.83 -6.74 14.69
C ARG A 101 2.42 -7.68 15.72
N ARG A 102 2.70 -8.92 15.34
CA ARG A 102 3.37 -9.90 16.21
C ARG A 102 4.77 -9.43 16.57
N ASP A 103 5.45 -8.77 15.64
CA ASP A 103 6.80 -8.24 15.85
C ASP A 103 6.83 -6.93 16.67
N GLY A 104 5.66 -6.45 17.09
CA GLY A 104 5.54 -5.26 17.94
C GLY A 104 5.19 -3.97 17.24
N TRP A 105 4.95 -4.00 15.92
CA TRP A 105 4.57 -2.82 15.16
C TRP A 105 3.08 -2.51 15.30
N SER A 106 2.75 -1.22 15.31
CA SER A 106 1.37 -0.76 15.10
C SER A 106 1.18 -0.61 13.60
N VAL A 107 0.23 -1.35 13.04
CA VAL A 107 0.01 -1.37 11.59
C VAL A 107 -1.31 -0.70 11.26
N LEU A 108 -1.25 0.32 10.40
CA LEU A 108 -2.42 1.02 9.89
C LEU A 108 -2.50 0.81 8.38
N ARG A 109 -3.65 0.36 7.92
CA ARG A 109 -3.95 0.27 6.50
C ARG A 109 -5.02 1.28 6.18
N ILE A 110 -4.72 2.18 5.24
CA ILE A 110 -5.62 3.27 4.88
C ILE A 110 -5.98 3.14 3.41
N TRP A 111 -7.26 3.12 3.13
CA TRP A 111 -7.77 2.96 1.78
C TRP A 111 -7.54 4.21 0.94
N GLU A 112 -7.30 4.01 -0.35
CA GLU A 112 -7.11 5.07 -1.33
C GLU A 112 -8.24 6.11 -1.29
N HIS A 113 -9.49 5.66 -1.25
CA HIS A 113 -10.63 6.59 -1.25
C HIS A 113 -10.67 7.46 0.02
N ASP A 114 -10.22 6.93 1.16
CA ASP A 114 -10.14 7.71 2.40
C ASP A 114 -9.05 8.77 2.32
N ILE A 115 -7.91 8.43 1.75
CA ILE A 115 -6.80 9.37 1.57
C ILE A 115 -7.23 10.52 0.66
N LYS A 116 -7.96 10.22 -0.41
CA LYS A 116 -8.41 11.23 -1.37
C LYS A 116 -9.55 12.10 -0.84
N LYS A 117 -10.50 11.51 -0.12
CA LYS A 117 -11.72 12.21 0.32
C LYS A 117 -11.63 12.79 1.71
N LYS A 118 -10.92 12.12 2.62
CA LYS A 118 -10.86 12.49 4.05
C LYS A 118 -9.43 12.48 4.58
N PRO A 119 -8.52 13.26 3.96
CA PRO A 119 -7.11 13.25 4.36
C PRO A 119 -6.91 13.61 5.84
N GLU A 120 -7.64 14.58 6.35
CA GLU A 120 -7.52 15.00 7.75
C GLU A 120 -7.88 13.89 8.72
N THR A 121 -8.92 13.11 8.40
CA THR A 121 -9.32 11.95 9.22
C THR A 121 -8.23 10.89 9.22
N CYS A 122 -7.60 10.65 8.07
CA CYS A 122 -6.49 9.71 7.97
C CYS A 122 -5.30 10.15 8.83
N ALA A 123 -4.95 11.43 8.77
CA ALA A 123 -3.85 11.98 9.56
C ALA A 123 -4.08 11.81 11.06
N ARG A 124 -5.32 11.96 11.52
CA ARG A 124 -5.67 11.78 12.93
C ARG A 124 -5.51 10.34 13.44
N LYS A 125 -5.64 9.37 12.55
CA LYS A 125 -5.47 7.96 12.92
C LYS A 125 -4.01 7.59 13.15
N ILE A 126 -3.12 8.37 12.62
CA ILE A 126 -1.68 8.17 12.74
C ILE A 126 -1.14 8.96 13.94
#